data_c0b0f6617b6061156bd46e5414216b34
#
_entry.id   c0b0f6617b6061156bd46e5414216b34
#
_cell.length_a   1.000
_cell.length_b   1.000
_cell.length_c   1.000
_cell.angle_alpha   90.00
_cell.angle_beta   90.00
_cell.angle_gamma   90.00
#
_symmetry.space_group_name_H-M   'P 1'
#
loop_
_entity.id
_entity.type
_entity.pdbx_description
1 polymer ?
#
loop_
_entity_poly.entity_id
_entity_poly.type
_entity_poly.pdbx_seq_one_letter_code
_entity_poly.pdbx_strand_id
1 'polypeptide(L)'
;VIDNEEGKEAWNYICDLISKGGLVESFKEATTWDKVYESFANGEATFLLGGDWCSVEVENINPDMDYGIAPMVKGKTEATVLGGWTWNINANCKKPELAYDLLQYLNSEKGDSILAVEGKASARKDYDYVKSLEGKDKLKVFAEELSYTKARPAVINEKAIDELIINAILEVDYGQSSAEDALTSLAQKLNENIASNYQ
;
A
#
# COMPACT_ATOMS: atom_id res chain seq x y z
N VAL A 1 1.05 19.53 2.32
CA VAL A 1 0.18 20.29 1.43
C VAL A 1 -0.87 19.35 0.82
N ILE A 2 -1.79 18.88 1.67
CA ILE A 2 -2.92 18.02 1.24
C ILE A 2 -4.25 18.79 1.25
N ASP A 3 -4.20 20.07 1.59
CA ASP A 3 -5.33 20.99 1.74
C ASP A 3 -5.57 21.87 0.50
N ASN A 4 -4.92 21.55 -0.63
CA ASN A 4 -5.24 22.12 -1.93
C ASN A 4 -6.55 21.52 -2.50
N GLU A 5 -7.06 22.05 -3.60
CA GLU A 5 -8.34 21.61 -4.16
C GLU A 5 -8.38 20.13 -4.51
N GLU A 6 -7.29 19.59 -5.05
CA GLU A 6 -7.19 18.15 -5.39
C GLU A 6 -7.14 17.29 -4.13
N GLY A 7 -6.43 17.73 -3.10
CA GLY A 7 -6.37 17.05 -1.82
C GLY A 7 -7.72 17.04 -1.11
N LYS A 8 -8.45 18.15 -1.15
CA LYS A 8 -9.82 18.24 -0.63
C LYS A 8 -10.78 17.31 -1.39
N GLU A 9 -10.67 17.26 -2.73
CA GLU A 9 -11.50 16.36 -3.55
C GLU A 9 -11.26 14.89 -3.16
N ALA A 10 -9.99 14.49 -3.02
CA ALA A 10 -9.62 13.14 -2.61
C ALA A 10 -10.06 12.81 -1.17
N TRP A 11 -9.86 13.73 -0.25
CA TRP A 11 -10.26 13.58 1.15
C TRP A 11 -11.77 13.43 1.28
N ASN A 12 -12.54 14.30 0.62
CA ASN A 12 -14.00 14.22 0.63
C ASN A 12 -14.51 12.92 0.03
N TYR A 13 -13.85 12.40 -1.02
CA TYR A 13 -14.19 11.10 -1.60
C TYR A 13 -14.06 9.96 -0.57
N ILE A 14 -12.96 9.93 0.19
CA ILE A 14 -12.74 8.93 1.25
C ILE A 14 -13.79 9.09 2.36
N CYS A 15 -14.02 10.31 2.84
CA CYS A 15 -15.00 10.59 3.88
C CYS A 15 -16.44 10.24 3.44
N ASP A 16 -16.77 10.45 2.18
CA ASP A 16 -18.04 10.05 1.58
C ASP A 16 -18.23 8.52 1.57
N LEU A 17 -17.19 7.77 1.23
CA LEU A 17 -17.23 6.30 1.30
C LEU A 17 -17.51 5.83 2.73
N ILE A 18 -16.84 6.42 3.72
CA ILE A 18 -17.02 6.11 5.13
C ILE A 18 -18.46 6.39 5.57
N SER A 19 -18.96 7.59 5.29
CA SER A 19 -20.30 8.03 5.70
C SER A 19 -21.42 7.19 5.06
N LYS A 20 -21.14 6.55 3.93
CA LYS A 20 -22.06 5.63 3.23
C LYS A 20 -21.91 4.17 3.69
N GLY A 21 -21.14 3.91 4.74
CA GLY A 21 -20.89 2.55 5.25
C GLY A 21 -19.91 1.75 4.38
N GLY A 22 -19.00 2.42 3.69
CA GLY A 22 -18.02 1.79 2.81
C GLY A 22 -16.85 1.11 3.54
N LEU A 23 -16.69 1.32 4.85
CA LEU A 23 -15.70 0.61 5.66
C LEU A 23 -16.36 -0.50 6.45
N VAL A 24 -15.70 -1.66 6.53
CA VAL A 24 -16.15 -2.74 7.41
C VAL A 24 -15.84 -2.42 8.87
N GLU A 25 -16.65 -2.94 9.79
CA GLU A 25 -16.47 -2.69 11.25
C GLU A 25 -15.11 -3.16 11.72
N SER A 26 -14.59 -4.25 11.20
CA SER A 26 -13.25 -4.76 11.52
C SER A 26 -12.13 -3.78 11.19
N PHE A 27 -12.32 -2.84 10.27
CA PHE A 27 -11.33 -1.79 9.99
C PHE A 27 -11.11 -0.88 11.20
N LYS A 28 -12.14 -0.58 11.96
CA LYS A 28 -12.06 0.25 13.17
C LYS A 28 -11.23 -0.39 14.27
N GLU A 29 -11.23 -1.73 14.30
CA GLU A 29 -10.48 -2.54 15.25
C GLU A 29 -9.15 -3.05 14.65
N ALA A 30 -8.93 -2.85 13.35
CA ALA A 30 -7.78 -3.37 12.65
C ALA A 30 -6.50 -2.63 13.06
N THR A 31 -5.75 -3.23 13.94
CA THR A 31 -4.40 -2.78 14.32
C THR A 31 -3.32 -3.41 13.43
N THR A 32 -3.68 -4.38 12.60
CA THR A 32 -2.76 -5.14 11.74
C THR A 32 -3.40 -5.45 10.38
N TRP A 33 -2.57 -5.67 9.37
CA TRP A 33 -2.99 -6.10 8.06
C TRP A 33 -3.74 -7.45 8.07
N ASP A 34 -3.44 -8.33 9.01
CA ASP A 34 -4.07 -9.66 9.12
C ASP A 34 -5.59 -9.54 9.22
N LYS A 35 -6.09 -8.59 9.99
CA LYS A 35 -7.54 -8.35 10.12
C LYS A 35 -8.19 -7.91 8.82
N VAL A 36 -7.48 -7.16 8.01
CA VAL A 36 -7.95 -6.70 6.68
C VAL A 36 -8.08 -7.90 5.74
N TYR A 37 -7.08 -8.78 5.73
CA TYR A 37 -7.12 -10.02 4.91
C TYR A 37 -8.22 -10.96 5.38
N GLU A 38 -8.34 -11.19 6.70
CA GLU A 38 -9.37 -12.03 7.30
C GLU A 38 -10.78 -11.57 6.89
N SER A 39 -11.07 -10.26 6.98
CA SER A 39 -12.39 -9.71 6.63
C SER A 39 -12.76 -9.99 5.17
N PHE A 40 -11.83 -9.85 4.25
CA PHE A 40 -12.07 -10.14 2.85
C PHE A 40 -12.19 -11.65 2.61
N ALA A 41 -11.25 -12.45 3.13
CA ALA A 41 -11.22 -13.90 2.95
C ALA A 41 -12.44 -14.61 3.55
N ASN A 42 -13.03 -14.04 4.60
CA ASN A 42 -14.26 -14.54 5.24
C ASN A 42 -15.55 -13.99 4.62
N GLY A 43 -15.45 -13.12 3.60
CA GLY A 43 -16.60 -12.56 2.90
C GLY A 43 -17.32 -11.42 3.66
N GLU A 44 -16.72 -10.86 4.71
CA GLU A 44 -17.25 -9.70 5.42
C GLU A 44 -17.09 -8.42 4.60
N ALA A 45 -15.98 -8.32 3.83
CA ALA A 45 -15.71 -7.23 2.93
C ALA A 45 -15.88 -7.67 1.47
N THR A 46 -16.60 -6.88 0.67
CA THR A 46 -16.76 -7.12 -0.77
C THR A 46 -15.50 -6.76 -1.57
N PHE A 47 -14.75 -5.78 -1.12
CA PHE A 47 -13.53 -5.29 -1.75
C PHE A 47 -12.39 -5.22 -0.74
N LEU A 48 -11.21 -5.62 -1.18
CA LEU A 48 -9.95 -5.42 -0.47
C LEU A 48 -9.08 -4.47 -1.30
N LEU A 49 -8.72 -3.33 -0.71
CA LEU A 49 -7.76 -2.40 -1.30
C LEU A 49 -6.35 -2.80 -0.86
N GLY A 50 -5.50 -3.18 -1.80
CA GLY A 50 -4.18 -3.66 -1.44
C GLY A 50 -3.25 -3.84 -2.63
N GLY A 51 -2.09 -4.40 -2.39
CA GLY A 51 -1.09 -4.69 -3.41
C GLY A 51 -1.04 -6.18 -3.80
N ASP A 52 -0.06 -6.52 -4.62
CA ASP A 52 0.15 -7.86 -5.16
C ASP A 52 0.32 -8.94 -4.09
N TRP A 53 0.89 -8.60 -2.93
CA TRP A 53 1.07 -9.51 -1.79
C TRP A 53 -0.25 -9.97 -1.15
N CYS A 54 -1.33 -9.20 -1.27
CA CYS A 54 -2.62 -9.53 -0.65
C CYS A 54 -3.19 -10.84 -1.16
N SER A 55 -2.90 -11.22 -2.41
CA SER A 55 -3.38 -12.47 -3.00
C SER A 55 -2.88 -13.68 -2.23
N VAL A 56 -1.60 -13.68 -1.86
CA VAL A 56 -0.99 -14.78 -1.10
C VAL A 56 -1.60 -14.87 0.30
N GLU A 57 -1.80 -13.74 0.96
CA GLU A 57 -2.37 -13.71 2.31
C GLU A 57 -3.84 -14.18 2.33
N VAL A 58 -4.64 -13.74 1.35
CA VAL A 58 -6.03 -14.19 1.20
C VAL A 58 -6.11 -15.68 0.91
N GLU A 59 -5.27 -16.20 0.00
CA GLU A 59 -5.23 -17.62 -0.35
C GLU A 59 -4.72 -18.51 0.79
N ASN A 60 -3.86 -18.00 1.68
CA ASN A 60 -3.44 -18.68 2.89
C ASN A 60 -4.58 -18.83 3.90
N ILE A 61 -5.48 -17.86 3.98
CA ILE A 61 -6.62 -17.86 4.90
C ILE A 61 -7.76 -18.71 4.33
N ASN A 62 -8.11 -18.49 3.06
CA ASN A 62 -9.19 -19.19 2.38
C ASN A 62 -8.77 -19.65 0.97
N PRO A 63 -8.17 -20.85 0.85
CA PRO A 63 -7.68 -21.36 -0.44
C PRO A 63 -8.75 -21.55 -1.51
N ASP A 64 -10.01 -21.71 -1.10
CA ASP A 64 -11.14 -21.97 -2.00
C ASP A 64 -11.90 -20.68 -2.38
N MET A 65 -11.41 -19.52 -1.95
CA MET A 65 -12.07 -18.26 -2.25
C MET A 65 -11.95 -17.92 -3.74
N ASP A 66 -13.09 -17.76 -4.40
CA ASP A 66 -13.17 -17.24 -5.77
C ASP A 66 -13.25 -15.72 -5.74
N TYR A 67 -12.20 -15.05 -6.23
CA TYR A 67 -12.11 -13.60 -6.30
C TYR A 67 -11.37 -13.14 -7.56
N GLY A 68 -11.68 -11.94 -8.02
CA GLY A 68 -10.96 -11.26 -9.09
C GLY A 68 -10.09 -10.11 -8.57
N ILE A 69 -9.16 -9.66 -9.41
CA ILE A 69 -8.37 -8.46 -9.18
C ILE A 69 -8.78 -7.44 -10.25
N ALA A 70 -9.09 -6.22 -9.82
CA ALA A 70 -9.44 -5.12 -10.70
C ALA A 70 -8.43 -3.98 -10.53
N PRO A 71 -8.20 -3.17 -11.58
CA PRO A 71 -7.40 -1.97 -11.45
C PRO A 71 -7.95 -1.04 -10.38
N MET A 72 -7.06 -0.21 -9.83
CA MET A 72 -7.43 0.82 -8.88
C MET A 72 -8.52 1.73 -9.46
N VAL A 73 -9.50 2.08 -8.64
CA VAL A 73 -10.55 3.01 -9.04
C VAL A 73 -9.93 4.34 -9.47
N LYS A 74 -10.35 4.86 -10.61
CA LYS A 74 -9.82 6.11 -11.15
C LYS A 74 -10.78 7.27 -10.97
N GLY A 75 -10.23 8.45 -10.70
CA GLY A 75 -10.93 9.73 -10.84
C GLY A 75 -10.78 10.28 -12.26
N LYS A 76 -10.16 11.45 -12.39
CA LYS A 76 -9.85 12.08 -13.69
C LYS A 76 -8.76 11.34 -14.46
N THR A 77 -7.83 10.72 -13.75
CA THR A 77 -6.69 9.97 -14.31
C THR A 77 -6.49 8.68 -13.54
N GLU A 78 -5.84 7.72 -14.19
CA GLU A 78 -5.34 6.53 -13.52
C GLU A 78 -4.16 6.90 -12.62
N ALA A 79 -4.18 6.38 -11.39
CA ALA A 79 -3.09 6.57 -10.44
C ALA A 79 -3.11 5.46 -9.40
N THR A 80 -1.95 4.95 -9.07
CA THR A 80 -1.73 4.06 -7.94
C THR A 80 -0.37 4.33 -7.32
N VAL A 81 -0.10 3.74 -6.16
CA VAL A 81 1.13 3.96 -5.41
C VAL A 81 2.10 2.82 -5.66
N LEU A 82 3.35 3.16 -5.96
CA LEU A 82 4.44 2.21 -5.97
C LEU A 82 5.07 2.15 -4.58
N GLY A 83 4.94 1.00 -3.94
CA GLY A 83 5.66 0.64 -2.73
C GLY A 83 6.80 -0.31 -3.02
N GLY A 84 7.59 -0.65 -1.99
CA GLY A 84 8.66 -1.64 -2.14
C GLY A 84 9.50 -1.78 -0.90
N TRP A 85 10.37 -2.79 -0.94
CA TRP A 85 11.32 -3.09 0.11
C TRP A 85 12.73 -2.91 -0.42
N THR A 86 13.64 -2.53 0.45
CA THR A 86 15.05 -2.39 0.13
C THR A 86 15.89 -3.34 0.98
N TRP A 87 16.89 -3.92 0.38
CA TRP A 87 17.92 -4.64 1.10
C TRP A 87 18.97 -3.66 1.61
N ASN A 88 19.38 -3.81 2.87
CA ASN A 88 20.38 -2.95 3.49
C ASN A 88 21.43 -3.79 4.20
N ILE A 89 22.67 -3.36 4.13
CA ILE A 89 23.77 -3.95 4.92
C ILE A 89 23.92 -3.14 6.19
N ASN A 90 23.85 -3.79 7.35
CA ASN A 90 24.06 -3.12 8.63
C ASN A 90 25.47 -2.55 8.71
N ALA A 91 25.62 -1.31 9.19
CA ALA A 91 26.92 -0.62 9.32
C ALA A 91 27.94 -1.40 10.20
N ASN A 92 27.47 -2.22 11.13
CA ASN A 92 28.31 -3.07 12.00
C ASN A 92 28.54 -4.48 11.42
N CYS A 93 28.17 -4.73 10.14
CA CYS A 93 28.39 -6.01 9.50
C CYS A 93 29.89 -6.36 9.50
N LYS A 94 30.24 -7.56 9.98
CA LYS A 94 31.63 -8.02 10.05
C LYS A 94 32.16 -8.56 8.73
N LYS A 95 31.28 -8.82 7.76
CA LYS A 95 31.61 -9.36 6.43
C LYS A 95 30.80 -8.61 5.35
N PRO A 96 31.03 -7.30 5.17
CA PRO A 96 30.21 -6.48 4.27
C PRO A 96 30.31 -6.93 2.80
N GLU A 97 31.48 -7.40 2.35
CA GLU A 97 31.66 -7.91 0.98
C GLU A 97 30.80 -9.15 0.73
N LEU A 98 30.81 -10.12 1.63
CA LEU A 98 29.99 -11.31 1.52
C LEU A 98 28.47 -10.97 1.59
N ALA A 99 28.10 -10.01 2.42
CA ALA A 99 26.74 -9.52 2.45
C ALA A 99 26.33 -8.86 1.13
N TYR A 100 27.23 -8.11 0.50
CA TYR A 100 27.00 -7.50 -0.79
C TYR A 100 26.85 -8.55 -1.91
N ASP A 101 27.70 -9.57 -1.92
CA ASP A 101 27.57 -10.71 -2.87
C ASP A 101 26.21 -11.39 -2.72
N LEU A 102 25.74 -11.58 -1.49
CA LEU A 102 24.39 -12.11 -1.25
C LEU A 102 23.31 -11.18 -1.82
N LEU A 103 23.41 -9.86 -1.63
CA LEU A 103 22.46 -8.92 -2.19
C LEU A 103 22.46 -8.92 -3.71
N GLN A 104 23.64 -9.02 -4.33
CA GLN A 104 23.71 -9.18 -5.80
C GLN A 104 23.01 -10.44 -6.28
N TYR A 105 23.20 -11.56 -5.55
CA TYR A 105 22.50 -12.81 -5.87
C TYR A 105 20.98 -12.67 -5.72
N LEU A 106 20.50 -12.08 -4.63
CA LEU A 106 19.07 -11.87 -4.40
C LEU A 106 18.42 -10.95 -5.45
N ASN A 107 19.17 -9.98 -5.97
CA ASN A 107 18.72 -9.09 -7.05
C ASN A 107 19.09 -9.61 -8.46
N SER A 108 19.57 -10.84 -8.59
CA SER A 108 19.79 -11.48 -9.88
C SER A 108 18.47 -11.99 -10.48
N GLU A 109 18.49 -12.36 -11.76
CA GLU A 109 17.32 -12.98 -12.41
C GLU A 109 16.82 -14.21 -11.64
N LYS A 110 17.75 -15.02 -11.10
CA LYS A 110 17.40 -16.18 -10.28
C LYS A 110 16.75 -15.80 -8.95
N GLY A 111 17.25 -14.76 -8.28
CA GLY A 111 16.64 -14.25 -7.05
C GLY A 111 15.25 -13.68 -7.31
N ASP A 112 15.09 -12.86 -8.33
CA ASP A 112 13.81 -12.31 -8.75
C ASP A 112 12.79 -13.39 -9.14
N SER A 113 13.22 -14.47 -9.80
CA SER A 113 12.32 -15.59 -10.14
C SER A 113 11.69 -16.23 -8.91
N ILE A 114 12.39 -16.24 -7.77
CA ILE A 114 11.85 -16.74 -6.49
C ILE A 114 10.77 -15.79 -5.96
N LEU A 115 11.03 -14.47 -5.99
CA LEU A 115 10.05 -13.46 -5.55
C LEU A 115 8.81 -13.42 -6.46
N ALA A 116 8.99 -13.63 -7.76
CA ALA A 116 7.88 -13.68 -8.71
C ALA A 116 6.91 -14.86 -8.44
N VAL A 117 7.38 -15.96 -7.85
CA VAL A 117 6.50 -17.07 -7.41
C VAL A 117 5.47 -16.58 -6.38
N GLU A 118 5.85 -15.62 -5.55
CA GLU A 118 4.96 -14.98 -4.57
C GLU A 118 4.11 -13.84 -5.19
N GLY A 119 4.18 -13.62 -6.50
CA GLY A 119 3.40 -12.61 -7.21
C GLY A 119 3.95 -11.19 -7.13
N LYS A 120 5.11 -10.99 -6.51
CA LYS A 120 5.69 -9.65 -6.33
C LYS A 120 6.34 -9.14 -7.60
N ALA A 121 6.12 -7.86 -7.90
CA ALA A 121 6.75 -7.21 -9.04
C ALA A 121 8.27 -7.12 -8.88
N SER A 122 9.01 -7.42 -9.94
CA SER A 122 10.47 -7.29 -9.98
C SER A 122 10.90 -5.82 -9.96
N ALA A 123 11.95 -5.52 -9.20
CA ALA A 123 12.64 -4.23 -9.25
C ALA A 123 13.59 -4.10 -10.47
N ARG A 124 13.81 -5.18 -11.21
CA ARG A 124 14.69 -5.22 -12.37
C ARG A 124 13.96 -4.74 -13.63
N LYS A 125 14.60 -3.84 -14.39
CA LYS A 125 14.07 -3.33 -15.66
C LYS A 125 14.20 -4.31 -16.83
N ASP A 126 15.12 -5.27 -16.71
CA ASP A 126 15.43 -6.29 -17.70
C ASP A 126 14.73 -7.64 -17.43
N TYR A 127 13.84 -7.67 -16.44
CA TYR A 127 13.06 -8.86 -16.09
C TYR A 127 11.65 -8.77 -16.66
N ASP A 128 11.24 -9.78 -17.40
CA ASP A 128 9.87 -9.87 -17.94
C ASP A 128 8.91 -10.38 -16.86
N TYR A 129 8.45 -9.43 -16.05
CA TYR A 129 7.52 -9.70 -14.95
C TYR A 129 6.20 -10.30 -15.46
N VAL A 130 5.66 -9.82 -16.57
CA VAL A 130 4.41 -10.35 -17.14
C VAL A 130 4.55 -11.82 -17.50
N LYS A 131 5.69 -12.21 -18.09
CA LYS A 131 5.98 -13.61 -18.41
C LYS A 131 6.11 -14.47 -17.15
N SER A 132 6.66 -13.93 -16.06
CA SER A 132 6.78 -14.65 -14.79
C SER A 132 5.43 -14.97 -14.14
N LEU A 133 4.36 -14.26 -14.55
CA LEU A 133 2.99 -14.46 -14.10
C LEU A 133 2.20 -15.45 -14.99
N GLU A 134 2.87 -16.24 -15.83
CA GLU A 134 2.20 -17.27 -16.61
C GLU A 134 1.45 -18.24 -15.68
N GLY A 135 0.17 -18.46 -15.94
CA GLY A 135 -0.73 -19.22 -15.07
C GLY A 135 -1.30 -18.45 -13.87
N LYS A 136 -0.92 -17.18 -13.69
CA LYS A 136 -1.42 -16.29 -12.63
C LYS A 136 -2.08 -15.06 -13.23
N ASP A 137 -3.01 -15.25 -14.14
CA ASP A 137 -3.57 -14.18 -14.98
C ASP A 137 -4.18 -13.03 -14.17
N LYS A 138 -4.79 -13.30 -13.01
CA LYS A 138 -5.33 -12.27 -12.14
C LYS A 138 -4.28 -11.26 -11.65
N LEU A 139 -3.01 -11.67 -11.51
CA LEU A 139 -1.93 -10.79 -11.05
C LEU A 139 -1.39 -9.87 -12.16
N LYS A 140 -1.73 -10.12 -13.43
CA LYS A 140 -1.30 -9.27 -14.56
C LYS A 140 -1.81 -7.83 -14.45
N VAL A 141 -2.92 -7.61 -13.74
CA VAL A 141 -3.45 -6.28 -13.44
C VAL A 141 -2.39 -5.42 -12.75
N PHE A 142 -1.64 -5.95 -11.79
CA PHE A 142 -0.57 -5.20 -11.12
C PHE A 142 0.57 -4.83 -12.07
N ALA A 143 0.91 -5.70 -13.04
CA ALA A 143 1.91 -5.39 -14.04
C ALA A 143 1.48 -4.24 -14.97
N GLU A 144 0.20 -4.18 -15.34
CA GLU A 144 -0.37 -3.10 -16.15
C GLU A 144 -0.35 -1.78 -15.36
N GLU A 145 -0.68 -1.82 -14.08
CA GLU A 145 -0.70 -0.65 -13.20
C GLU A 145 0.68 -0.02 -12.97
N LEU A 146 1.77 -0.76 -13.13
CA LEU A 146 3.13 -0.22 -13.03
C LEU A 146 3.37 0.97 -13.95
N SER A 147 2.65 1.05 -15.09
CA SER A 147 2.82 2.12 -16.08
C SER A 147 2.38 3.50 -15.59
N TYR A 148 1.51 3.58 -14.58
CA TYR A 148 0.99 4.82 -14.00
C TYR A 148 1.16 4.93 -12.48
N THR A 149 2.04 4.10 -11.91
CA THR A 149 2.40 4.21 -10.50
C THR A 149 3.15 5.49 -10.19
N LYS A 150 2.97 5.97 -8.97
CA LYS A 150 3.73 7.07 -8.41
C LYS A 150 4.38 6.65 -7.10
N ALA A 151 5.64 7.01 -6.92
CA ALA A 151 6.32 6.81 -5.66
C ALA A 151 5.67 7.69 -4.57
N ARG A 152 5.64 7.18 -3.35
CA ARG A 152 5.27 7.99 -2.19
C ARG A 152 6.30 9.09 -1.98
N PRO A 153 5.90 10.25 -1.43
CA PRO A 153 6.86 11.29 -1.07
C PRO A 153 7.93 10.73 -0.13
N ALA A 154 9.19 11.01 -0.43
CA ALA A 154 10.30 10.63 0.45
C ALA A 154 10.31 11.57 1.67
N VAL A 155 9.82 11.08 2.80
CA VAL A 155 9.72 11.82 4.05
C VAL A 155 10.39 11.05 5.19
N ILE A 156 10.95 11.78 6.15
CA ILE A 156 11.44 11.18 7.39
C ILE A 156 10.23 10.80 8.25
N ASN A 157 10.28 9.61 8.88
CA ASN A 157 9.24 9.12 9.76
C ASN A 157 7.86 8.93 9.07
N GLU A 158 7.87 8.22 7.94
CA GLU A 158 6.67 7.89 7.17
C GLU A 158 5.56 7.25 8.02
N LYS A 159 5.95 6.39 8.97
CA LYS A 159 4.99 5.75 9.88
C LYS A 159 4.16 6.75 10.68
N ALA A 160 4.77 7.82 11.20
CA ALA A 160 4.03 8.86 11.92
C ALA A 160 3.06 9.62 11.01
N ILE A 161 3.40 9.78 9.73
CA ILE A 161 2.50 10.37 8.74
C ILE A 161 1.30 9.47 8.49
N ASP A 162 1.52 8.17 8.31
CA ASP A 162 0.44 7.20 8.14
C ASP A 162 -0.50 7.18 9.36
N GLU A 163 0.06 7.20 10.58
CA GLU A 163 -0.73 7.26 11.80
C GLU A 163 -1.59 8.54 11.89
N LEU A 164 -1.05 9.69 11.48
CA LEU A 164 -1.82 10.94 11.44
C LEU A 164 -2.99 10.87 10.46
N ILE A 165 -2.76 10.30 9.28
CA ILE A 165 -3.80 10.13 8.25
C ILE A 165 -4.90 9.17 8.73
N ILE A 166 -4.51 8.01 9.29
CA ILE A 166 -5.46 7.02 9.81
C ILE A 166 -6.30 7.61 10.93
N ASN A 167 -5.68 8.31 11.88
CA ASN A 167 -6.39 8.95 12.98
C ASN A 167 -7.40 9.98 12.49
N ALA A 168 -7.05 10.80 11.51
CA ALA A 168 -7.98 11.78 10.94
C ALA A 168 -9.17 11.11 10.24
N ILE A 169 -8.95 9.97 9.56
CA ILE A 169 -10.02 9.15 8.98
C ILE A 169 -10.95 8.63 10.07
N LEU A 170 -10.39 8.09 11.15
CA LEU A 170 -11.17 7.55 12.28
C LEU A 170 -11.95 8.64 13.02
N GLU A 171 -11.39 9.86 13.19
CA GLU A 171 -12.11 10.99 13.76
C GLU A 171 -13.39 11.31 12.98
N VAL A 172 -13.34 11.24 11.64
CA VAL A 172 -14.53 11.43 10.79
C VAL A 172 -15.50 10.25 10.90
N ASP A 173 -15.00 9.02 10.87
CA ASP A 173 -15.83 7.80 10.96
C ASP A 173 -16.58 7.69 12.29
N TYR A 174 -15.93 8.07 13.39
CA TYR A 174 -16.60 8.14 14.72
C TYR A 174 -17.47 9.39 14.91
N GLY A 175 -17.58 10.27 13.92
CA GLY A 175 -18.36 11.50 14.02
C GLY A 175 -17.78 12.52 15.02
N GLN A 176 -16.50 12.41 15.34
CA GLN A 176 -15.79 13.31 16.25
C GLN A 176 -15.37 14.63 15.58
N SER A 177 -15.23 14.61 14.25
CA SER A 177 -14.84 15.77 13.46
C SER A 177 -15.58 15.78 12.13
N SER A 178 -15.81 16.98 11.57
CA SER A 178 -16.22 17.11 10.18
C SER A 178 -15.06 16.75 9.24
N ALA A 179 -15.37 16.35 7.99
CA ALA A 179 -14.32 16.08 7.00
C ALA A 179 -13.41 17.30 6.77
N GLU A 180 -13.97 18.50 6.77
CA GLU A 180 -13.23 19.76 6.57
C GLU A 180 -12.30 20.08 7.75
N ASP A 181 -12.80 19.95 8.99
CA ASP A 181 -12.01 20.21 10.18
C ASP A 181 -10.91 19.18 10.37
N ALA A 182 -11.20 17.88 10.09
CA ALA A 182 -10.22 16.81 10.14
C ALA A 182 -9.09 17.03 9.14
N LEU A 183 -9.41 17.43 7.90
CA LEU A 183 -8.38 17.75 6.88
C LEU A 183 -7.52 18.94 7.28
N THR A 184 -8.13 19.99 7.81
CA THR A 184 -7.42 21.20 8.27
C THR A 184 -6.45 20.85 9.41
N SER A 185 -6.92 20.10 10.40
CA SER A 185 -6.10 19.62 11.52
C SER A 185 -4.98 18.70 11.04
N LEU A 186 -5.29 17.78 10.12
CA LEU A 186 -4.31 16.86 9.53
C LEU A 186 -3.21 17.62 8.78
N ALA A 187 -3.57 18.61 7.94
CA ALA A 187 -2.61 19.41 7.21
C ALA A 187 -1.65 20.16 8.15
N GLN A 188 -2.16 20.70 9.24
CA GLN A 188 -1.34 21.35 10.26
C GLN A 188 -0.37 20.35 10.91
N LYS A 189 -0.87 19.21 11.41
CA LYS A 189 -0.06 18.17 12.06
C LYS A 189 1.03 17.61 11.14
N LEU A 190 0.72 17.43 9.85
CA LEU A 190 1.69 16.99 8.86
C LEU A 190 2.80 18.03 8.64
N ASN A 191 2.45 19.31 8.52
CA ASN A 191 3.43 20.37 8.37
C ASN A 191 4.34 20.48 9.59
N GLU A 192 3.80 20.38 10.80
CA GLU A 192 4.57 20.37 12.05
C GLU A 192 5.51 19.16 12.13
N ASN A 193 5.03 17.96 11.78
CA ASN A 193 5.85 16.74 11.74
C ASN A 193 6.99 16.88 10.74
N ILE A 194 6.72 17.32 9.52
CA ILE A 194 7.75 17.52 8.50
C ILE A 194 8.77 18.58 8.98
N ALA A 195 8.32 19.73 9.47
CA ALA A 195 9.20 20.79 9.94
C ALA A 195 10.13 20.32 11.07
N SER A 196 9.64 19.50 11.99
CA SER A 196 10.43 18.97 13.12
C SER A 196 11.50 17.98 12.70
N ASN A 197 11.32 17.28 11.58
CA ASN A 197 12.25 16.26 11.11
C ASN A 197 13.31 16.77 10.13
N TYR A 198 13.20 18.03 9.66
CA TYR A 198 14.13 18.64 8.70
C TYR A 198 14.91 19.82 9.31
N GLN A 199 14.89 19.99 10.64
CA GLN A 199 15.75 20.90 11.39
C GLN A 199 17.05 20.18 11.79
#